data_87025f46863fa2beadb1def21af5fc3b
#
_entry.id   87025f46863fa2beadb1def21af5fc3b
#
_cell.length_a   1.000
_cell.length_b   1.000
_cell.length_c   1.000
_cell.angle_alpha   90.00
_cell.angle_beta   90.00
_cell.angle_gamma   90.00
#
_symmetry.space_group_name_H-M   'P 1'
#
loop_
_entity.id
_entity.type
_entity.pdbx_description
1 polymer ?
#
loop_
_entity_poly.entity_id
_entity_poly.type
_entity_poly.pdbx_seq_one_letter_code
_entity_poly.pdbx_strand_id
1 'polypeptide(L)'
;AQNAAKQFGLSETMAKRFTGTFGAMAKAFGFGEKAAYDMSTTLTGLAGDVASFYNIGRDEAYTKLKSVFTGETESLKDLGIVMTQTALDAYALQNGFGKTTAKMSEMEKVALRYKFVQDQLTTAAGDFSRTSDGWANQVRILKLQFDSLKATVGQGLINVLSPVIHVVNTLIGKLMSLANAFRAFTELV
;
A
#
# COMPACT_ATOMS: atom_id res chain seq x y z
N ALA A 1 4.66 7.43 12.19
CA ALA A 1 3.36 7.84 11.66
C ALA A 1 3.38 9.24 11.02
N GLN A 2 4.07 10.23 11.60
CA GLN A 2 4.09 11.62 11.06
C GLN A 2 4.68 11.77 9.65
N ASN A 3 5.46 10.82 9.16
CA ASN A 3 6.05 10.86 7.82
C ASN A 3 5.36 9.94 6.80
N ALA A 4 4.26 9.27 7.17
CA ALA A 4 3.60 8.28 6.31
C ALA A 4 3.09 8.88 4.98
N ALA A 5 2.61 10.11 4.97
CA ALA A 5 2.17 10.78 3.75
C ALA A 5 3.32 11.05 2.79
N LYS A 6 4.49 11.46 3.31
CA LYS A 6 5.68 11.73 2.50
C LYS A 6 6.39 10.46 2.04
N GLN A 7 6.47 9.46 2.93
CA GLN A 7 7.25 8.25 2.70
C GLN A 7 6.46 7.20 1.89
N PHE A 8 5.17 7.03 2.16
CA PHE A 8 4.36 5.94 1.60
C PHE A 8 3.12 6.40 0.83
N GLY A 9 2.88 7.70 0.72
CA GLY A 9 1.66 8.23 0.11
C GLY A 9 0.37 7.85 0.86
N LEU A 10 0.47 7.59 2.16
CA LEU A 10 -0.63 7.19 3.03
C LEU A 10 -0.91 8.29 4.05
N SER A 11 -2.18 8.50 4.40
CA SER A 11 -2.51 9.30 5.56
C SER A 11 -2.04 8.59 6.83
N GLU A 12 -1.83 9.34 7.92
CA GLU A 12 -1.47 8.76 9.21
C GLU A 12 -2.51 7.73 9.68
N THR A 13 -3.79 8.02 9.48
CA THR A 13 -4.90 7.11 9.82
C THR A 13 -4.83 5.81 9.00
N MET A 14 -4.57 5.90 7.70
CA MET A 14 -4.39 4.72 6.84
C MET A 14 -3.16 3.91 7.27
N ALA A 15 -2.02 4.57 7.52
CA ALA A 15 -0.80 3.89 7.95
C ALA A 15 -1.01 3.14 9.26
N LYS A 16 -1.65 3.77 10.26
CA LYS A 16 -2.00 3.11 11.53
C LYS A 16 -2.93 1.92 11.32
N ARG A 17 -3.98 2.08 10.50
CA ARG A 17 -4.94 1.02 10.20
C ARG A 17 -4.27 -0.16 9.50
N PHE A 18 -3.49 0.09 8.45
CA PHE A 18 -2.83 -0.96 7.69
C PHE A 18 -1.81 -1.70 8.55
N THR A 19 -0.94 -0.97 9.25
CA THR A 19 0.06 -1.57 10.14
C THR A 19 -0.60 -2.37 11.26
N GLY A 20 -1.66 -1.84 11.88
CA GLY A 20 -2.40 -2.53 12.93
C GLY A 20 -3.02 -3.83 12.44
N THR A 21 -3.67 -3.83 11.28
CA THR A 21 -4.31 -5.03 10.73
C THR A 21 -3.28 -6.07 10.27
N PHE A 22 -2.25 -5.66 9.52
CA PHE A 22 -1.19 -6.60 9.11
C PHE A 22 -0.47 -7.21 10.32
N GLY A 23 -0.19 -6.39 11.35
CA GLY A 23 0.42 -6.87 12.59
C GLY A 23 -0.45 -7.87 13.35
N ALA A 24 -1.76 -7.61 13.44
CA ALA A 24 -2.71 -8.55 14.06
C ALA A 24 -2.79 -9.86 13.27
N MET A 25 -2.83 -9.81 11.93
CA MET A 25 -2.82 -11.00 11.08
C MET A 25 -1.52 -11.80 11.27
N ALA A 26 -0.35 -11.15 11.27
CA ALA A 26 0.92 -11.82 11.50
C ALA A 26 0.96 -12.52 12.86
N LYS A 27 0.51 -11.85 13.92
CA LYS A 27 0.42 -12.46 15.26
C LYS A 27 -0.53 -13.66 15.30
N ALA A 28 -1.66 -13.59 14.60
CA ALA A 28 -2.62 -14.70 14.52
C ALA A 28 -2.01 -15.95 13.87
N PHE A 29 -1.05 -15.79 12.96
CA PHE A 29 -0.29 -16.89 12.36
C PHE A 29 0.93 -17.35 13.19
N GLY A 30 1.17 -16.76 14.37
CA GLY A 30 2.21 -17.18 15.29
C GLY A 30 3.54 -16.43 15.19
N PHE A 31 3.61 -15.36 14.40
CA PHE A 31 4.82 -14.53 14.34
C PHE A 31 5.03 -13.77 15.66
N GLY A 32 6.28 -13.76 16.14
CA GLY A 32 6.66 -12.96 17.31
C GLY A 32 6.55 -11.45 17.04
N GLU A 33 6.58 -10.66 18.10
CA GLU A 33 6.31 -9.20 18.01
C GLU A 33 7.21 -8.47 17.02
N LYS A 34 8.51 -8.76 17.03
CA LYS A 34 9.46 -8.12 16.10
C LYS A 34 9.13 -8.46 14.66
N ALA A 35 8.92 -9.74 14.35
CA ALA A 35 8.61 -10.19 12.99
C ALA A 35 7.25 -9.63 12.53
N ALA A 36 6.23 -9.62 13.38
CA ALA A 36 4.93 -9.04 13.08
C ALA A 36 5.03 -7.51 12.83
N TYR A 37 5.85 -6.81 13.59
CA TYR A 37 6.12 -5.39 13.38
C TYR A 37 6.82 -5.14 12.04
N ASP A 38 7.89 -5.87 11.76
CA ASP A 38 8.68 -5.73 10.52
C ASP A 38 7.80 -6.04 9.29
N MET A 39 7.04 -7.13 9.32
CA MET A 39 6.10 -7.50 8.25
C MET A 39 5.03 -6.42 8.04
N SER A 40 4.42 -5.95 9.11
CA SER A 40 3.33 -4.98 9.03
C SER A 40 3.78 -3.63 8.49
N THR A 41 4.94 -3.14 8.91
CA THR A 41 5.50 -1.89 8.43
C THR A 41 5.93 -1.98 6.96
N THR A 42 6.55 -3.07 6.57
CA THR A 42 6.96 -3.32 5.18
C THR A 42 5.74 -3.42 4.25
N LEU A 43 4.72 -4.22 4.61
CA LEU A 43 3.50 -4.34 3.81
C LEU A 43 2.72 -3.03 3.73
N THR A 44 2.74 -2.23 4.80
CA THR A 44 2.13 -0.90 4.80
C THR A 44 2.83 0.04 3.82
N GLY A 45 4.15 0.07 3.82
CA GLY A 45 4.94 0.82 2.85
C GLY A 45 4.67 0.36 1.42
N LEU A 46 4.70 -0.96 1.21
CA LEU A 46 4.45 -1.56 -0.09
C LEU A 46 3.03 -1.27 -0.62
N ALA A 47 2.02 -1.13 0.26
CA ALA A 47 0.67 -0.71 -0.16
C ALA A 47 0.67 0.70 -0.76
N GLY A 48 1.48 1.61 -0.23
CA GLY A 48 1.66 2.94 -0.82
C GLY A 48 2.36 2.90 -2.17
N ASP A 49 3.44 2.14 -2.27
CA ASP A 49 4.23 1.98 -3.50
C ASP A 49 3.42 1.32 -4.62
N VAL A 50 2.70 0.25 -4.31
CA VAL A 50 1.80 -0.46 -5.25
C VAL A 50 0.68 0.47 -5.73
N ALA A 51 0.05 1.21 -4.83
CA ALA A 51 -0.99 2.16 -5.20
C ALA A 51 -0.47 3.24 -6.15
N SER A 52 0.77 3.69 -5.96
CA SER A 52 1.42 4.68 -6.83
C SER A 52 1.78 4.06 -8.18
N PHE A 53 2.52 2.95 -8.18
CA PHE A 53 3.06 2.33 -9.38
C PHE A 53 1.96 1.82 -10.34
N TYR A 54 0.93 1.15 -9.79
CA TYR A 54 -0.18 0.61 -10.57
C TYR A 54 -1.35 1.59 -10.74
N ASN A 55 -1.25 2.79 -10.18
CA ASN A 55 -2.30 3.81 -10.22
C ASN A 55 -3.66 3.31 -9.71
N ILE A 56 -3.66 2.56 -8.62
CA ILE A 56 -4.86 2.02 -7.95
C ILE A 56 -5.11 2.70 -6.61
N GLY A 57 -6.30 2.47 -6.04
CA GLY A 57 -6.64 2.97 -4.71
C GLY A 57 -5.77 2.35 -3.61
N ARG A 58 -5.46 3.11 -2.56
CA ARG A 58 -4.64 2.65 -1.43
C ARG A 58 -5.30 1.52 -0.66
N ASP A 59 -6.61 1.59 -0.47
CA ASP A 59 -7.40 0.52 0.14
C ASP A 59 -7.45 -0.74 -0.73
N GLU A 60 -7.43 -0.58 -2.04
CA GLU A 60 -7.34 -1.68 -2.99
C GLU A 60 -5.97 -2.35 -2.90
N ALA A 61 -4.87 -1.60 -2.95
CA ALA A 61 -3.53 -2.12 -2.77
C ALA A 61 -3.37 -2.85 -1.43
N TYR A 62 -3.87 -2.27 -0.35
CA TYR A 62 -3.91 -2.90 0.96
C TYR A 62 -4.68 -4.23 0.94
N THR A 63 -5.86 -4.26 0.30
CA THR A 63 -6.68 -5.47 0.21
C THR A 63 -5.98 -6.57 -0.57
N LYS A 64 -5.34 -6.22 -1.69
CA LYS A 64 -4.53 -7.16 -2.48
C LYS A 64 -3.38 -7.76 -1.65
N LEU A 65 -2.67 -6.96 -0.87
CA LEU A 65 -1.54 -7.43 -0.05
C LEU A 65 -1.95 -8.29 1.14
N LYS A 66 -3.21 -8.28 1.58
CA LYS A 66 -3.72 -9.24 2.58
C LYS A 66 -3.62 -10.69 2.11
N SER A 67 -3.53 -10.92 0.80
CA SER A 67 -3.36 -12.25 0.20
C SER A 67 -2.11 -12.98 0.71
N VAL A 68 -1.10 -12.27 1.19
CA VAL A 68 0.07 -12.86 1.87
C VAL A 68 -0.37 -13.74 3.04
N PHE A 69 -1.35 -13.29 3.79
CA PHE A 69 -1.87 -14.02 4.95
C PHE A 69 -2.95 -15.04 4.57
N THR A 70 -3.90 -14.63 3.74
CA THR A 70 -5.05 -15.47 3.39
C THR A 70 -4.72 -16.56 2.37
N GLY A 71 -3.66 -16.38 1.56
CA GLY A 71 -3.31 -17.29 0.47
C GLY A 71 -4.25 -17.16 -0.74
N GLU A 72 -5.11 -16.14 -0.77
CA GLU A 72 -5.96 -15.84 -1.90
C GLU A 72 -5.09 -15.30 -3.06
N THR A 73 -5.21 -15.87 -4.25
CA THR A 73 -4.27 -15.63 -5.36
C THR A 73 -4.81 -14.70 -6.44
N GLU A 74 -6.14 -14.61 -6.59
CA GLU A 74 -6.76 -13.89 -7.69
C GLU A 74 -6.50 -12.37 -7.62
N SER A 75 -6.55 -11.82 -6.41
CA SER A 75 -6.36 -10.37 -6.20
C SER A 75 -4.95 -9.87 -6.57
N LEU A 76 -3.95 -10.75 -6.61
CA LEU A 76 -2.58 -10.41 -6.99
C LEU A 76 -2.32 -10.47 -8.50
N LYS A 77 -3.19 -11.13 -9.27
CA LYS A 77 -3.02 -11.26 -10.73
C LYS A 77 -3.03 -9.91 -11.43
N ASP A 78 -3.84 -8.97 -10.97
CA ASP A 78 -3.88 -7.61 -11.52
C ASP A 78 -2.56 -6.83 -11.34
N LEU A 79 -1.73 -7.29 -10.40
CA LEU A 79 -0.38 -6.77 -10.19
C LEU A 79 0.70 -7.57 -10.95
N GLY A 80 0.28 -8.50 -11.81
CA GLY A 80 1.18 -9.38 -12.55
C GLY A 80 1.81 -10.50 -11.70
N ILE A 81 1.29 -10.75 -10.49
CA ILE A 81 1.80 -11.78 -9.58
C ILE A 81 0.97 -13.04 -9.72
N VAL A 82 1.61 -14.11 -10.19
CA VAL A 82 1.01 -15.44 -10.31
C VAL A 82 1.48 -16.30 -9.14
N MET A 83 0.73 -16.27 -8.05
CA MET A 83 1.06 -16.97 -6.79
C MET A 83 0.39 -18.34 -6.74
N THR A 84 0.65 -19.21 -7.73
CA THR A 84 0.17 -20.59 -7.72
C THR A 84 0.99 -21.46 -6.75
N GLN A 85 0.44 -22.60 -6.35
CA GLN A 85 1.17 -23.56 -5.52
C GLN A 85 2.48 -24.00 -6.19
N THR A 86 2.45 -24.29 -7.49
CA THR A 86 3.65 -24.66 -8.25
C THR A 86 4.71 -23.54 -8.25
N ALA A 87 4.30 -22.29 -8.42
CA ALA A 87 5.22 -21.16 -8.38
C ALA A 87 5.82 -20.98 -6.99
N LEU A 88 5.02 -21.12 -5.93
CA LEU A 88 5.50 -21.05 -4.55
C LEU A 88 6.43 -22.21 -4.20
N ASP A 89 6.15 -23.43 -4.64
CA ASP A 89 7.00 -24.59 -4.40
C ASP A 89 8.37 -24.41 -5.09
N ALA A 90 8.37 -23.99 -6.35
CA ALA A 90 9.60 -23.68 -7.07
C ALA A 90 10.41 -22.59 -6.38
N TYR A 91 9.76 -21.49 -6.00
CA TYR A 91 10.39 -20.39 -5.29
C TYR A 91 10.95 -20.82 -3.92
N ALA A 92 10.22 -21.65 -3.18
CA ALA A 92 10.66 -22.17 -1.87
C ALA A 92 11.95 -22.99 -1.98
N LEU A 93 12.04 -23.87 -2.97
CA LEU A 93 13.23 -24.68 -3.21
C LEU A 93 14.43 -23.83 -3.66
N GLN A 94 14.20 -22.81 -4.47
CA GLN A 94 15.26 -21.90 -4.96
C GLN A 94 15.76 -20.93 -3.88
N ASN A 95 14.93 -20.56 -2.91
CA ASN A 95 15.22 -19.52 -1.92
C ASN A 95 15.48 -20.05 -0.51
N GLY A 96 15.89 -21.30 -0.36
CA GLY A 96 16.43 -21.84 0.88
C GLY A 96 15.38 -22.28 1.91
N PHE A 97 14.09 -22.36 1.53
CA PHE A 97 13.07 -22.94 2.43
C PHE A 97 13.19 -24.46 2.55
N GLY A 98 13.84 -25.14 1.59
CA GLY A 98 14.21 -26.55 1.65
C GLY A 98 13.05 -27.56 1.59
N LYS A 99 11.80 -27.10 1.44
CA LYS A 99 10.60 -27.92 1.36
C LYS A 99 9.50 -27.26 0.55
N THR A 100 8.58 -28.05 0.03
CA THR A 100 7.40 -27.59 -0.68
C THR A 100 6.29 -27.15 0.29
N THR A 101 5.33 -26.38 -0.21
CA THR A 101 4.19 -25.86 0.57
C THR A 101 3.38 -26.94 1.27
N ALA A 102 3.30 -28.15 0.67
CA ALA A 102 2.61 -29.31 1.28
C ALA A 102 3.22 -29.75 2.62
N LYS A 103 4.50 -29.45 2.86
CA LYS A 103 5.23 -29.80 4.09
C LYS A 103 5.42 -28.60 5.03
N MET A 104 4.85 -27.46 4.73
CA MET A 104 4.96 -26.24 5.52
C MET A 104 3.81 -26.08 6.50
N SER A 105 4.11 -25.55 7.69
CA SER A 105 3.10 -25.01 8.59
C SER A 105 2.44 -23.76 8.00
N GLU A 106 1.30 -23.34 8.53
CA GLU A 106 0.62 -22.12 8.05
C GLU A 106 1.51 -20.87 8.23
N MET A 107 2.26 -20.78 9.33
CA MET A 107 3.22 -19.69 9.53
C MET A 107 4.32 -19.69 8.45
N GLU A 108 4.85 -20.85 8.10
CA GLU A 108 5.86 -20.97 7.04
C GLU A 108 5.31 -20.61 5.66
N LYS A 109 4.06 -20.98 5.38
CA LYS A 109 3.37 -20.57 4.14
C LYS A 109 3.17 -19.06 4.06
N VAL A 110 2.83 -18.42 5.18
CA VAL A 110 2.74 -16.95 5.23
C VAL A 110 4.11 -16.31 4.99
N ALA A 111 5.16 -16.82 5.65
CA ALA A 111 6.52 -16.31 5.45
C ALA A 111 6.98 -16.46 3.98
N LEU A 112 6.68 -17.60 3.36
CA LEU A 112 6.97 -17.86 1.95
C LEU A 112 6.23 -16.88 1.03
N ARG A 113 4.91 -16.72 1.20
CA ARG A 113 4.10 -15.79 0.41
C ARG A 113 4.56 -14.34 0.58
N TYR A 114 4.88 -13.94 1.80
CA TYR A 114 5.40 -12.61 2.10
C TYR A 114 6.68 -12.32 1.31
N LYS A 115 7.65 -13.22 1.37
CA LYS A 115 8.90 -13.07 0.62
C LYS A 115 8.68 -13.10 -0.89
N PHE A 116 7.86 -14.03 -1.38
CA PHE A 116 7.52 -14.15 -2.80
C PHE A 116 6.90 -12.85 -3.33
N VAL A 117 5.89 -12.31 -2.65
CA VAL A 117 5.21 -11.07 -3.08
C VAL A 117 6.16 -9.87 -3.05
N GLN A 118 7.03 -9.76 -2.03
CA GLN A 118 8.04 -8.71 -1.99
C GLN A 118 8.98 -8.78 -3.20
N ASP A 119 9.49 -9.96 -3.53
CA ASP A 119 10.42 -10.14 -4.63
C ASP A 119 9.74 -9.88 -5.99
N GLN A 120 8.46 -10.27 -6.15
CA GLN A 120 7.69 -9.98 -7.36
C GLN A 120 7.38 -8.48 -7.52
N LEU A 121 7.22 -7.75 -6.43
CA LEU A 121 6.93 -6.32 -6.44
C LEU A 121 8.18 -5.44 -6.34
N THR A 122 9.37 -5.98 -6.56
CA THR A 122 10.64 -5.23 -6.49
C THR A 122 10.62 -3.97 -7.38
N THR A 123 10.01 -4.06 -8.56
CA THR A 123 9.88 -2.92 -9.49
C THR A 123 8.98 -1.82 -8.94
N ALA A 124 7.94 -2.17 -8.20
CA ALA A 124 7.03 -1.21 -7.57
C ALA A 124 7.60 -0.63 -6.27
N ALA A 125 8.51 -1.35 -5.60
CA ALA A 125 9.07 -0.92 -4.33
C ALA A 125 9.82 0.41 -4.44
N GLY A 126 9.49 1.36 -3.57
CA GLY A 126 10.06 2.70 -3.58
C GLY A 126 9.50 3.63 -4.67
N ASP A 127 8.51 3.19 -5.45
CA ASP A 127 7.94 4.01 -6.53
C ASP A 127 7.37 5.32 -6.02
N PHE A 128 6.60 5.29 -4.95
CA PHE A 128 6.04 6.50 -4.38
C PHE A 128 7.15 7.49 -3.97
N SER A 129 8.23 7.00 -3.37
CA SER A 129 9.37 7.85 -3.01
C SER A 129 10.05 8.47 -4.24
N ARG A 130 10.24 7.69 -5.32
CA ARG A 130 10.82 8.20 -6.58
C ARG A 130 9.94 9.24 -7.27
N THR A 131 8.62 9.08 -7.18
CA THR A 131 7.64 9.92 -7.87
C THR A 131 7.05 11.01 -6.97
N SER A 132 7.39 11.02 -5.67
CA SER A 132 6.82 11.95 -4.68
C SER A 132 7.09 13.42 -4.98
N ASP A 133 8.17 13.73 -5.66
CA ASP A 133 8.52 15.10 -6.06
C ASP A 133 7.73 15.58 -7.29
N GLY A 134 7.06 14.67 -7.99
CA GLY A 134 6.19 15.00 -9.09
C GLY A 134 4.94 15.76 -8.63
N TRP A 135 4.47 16.70 -9.47
CA TRP A 135 3.33 17.55 -9.16
C TRP A 135 2.07 16.79 -8.75
N ALA A 136 1.73 15.72 -9.46
CA ALA A 136 0.57 14.88 -9.13
C ALA A 136 0.65 14.25 -7.74
N ASN A 137 1.83 13.81 -7.32
CA ASN A 137 2.05 13.27 -5.99
C ASN A 137 2.05 14.34 -4.91
N GLN A 138 2.56 15.55 -5.17
CA GLN A 138 2.44 16.67 -4.25
C GLN A 138 0.97 17.00 -3.97
N VAL A 139 0.12 17.01 -5.00
CA VAL A 139 -1.32 17.22 -4.86
C VAL A 139 -1.99 16.07 -4.08
N ARG A 140 -1.58 14.83 -4.30
CA ARG A 140 -2.06 13.67 -3.52
C ARG A 140 -1.68 13.78 -2.04
N ILE A 141 -0.44 14.17 -1.75
CA ILE A 141 0.04 14.39 -0.37
C ILE A 141 -0.79 15.48 0.29
N LEU A 142 -1.01 16.58 -0.40
CA LEU A 142 -1.82 17.70 0.12
C LEU A 142 -3.25 17.25 0.45
N LYS A 143 -3.88 16.48 -0.43
CA LYS A 143 -5.20 15.90 -0.18
C LYS A 143 -5.23 15.00 1.05
N LEU A 144 -4.23 14.10 1.21
CA LEU A 144 -4.13 13.22 2.37
C LEU A 144 -3.96 13.99 3.68
N GLN A 145 -3.16 15.07 3.67
CA GLN A 145 -3.00 15.93 4.82
C GLN A 145 -4.31 16.64 5.19
N PHE A 146 -5.09 17.04 4.19
CA PHE A 146 -6.40 17.65 4.37
C PHE A 146 -7.44 16.68 4.94
N ASP A 147 -7.48 15.46 4.43
CA ASP A 147 -8.38 14.41 4.94
C ASP A 147 -8.00 14.00 6.38
N SER A 148 -6.71 13.98 6.70
CA SER A 148 -6.23 13.77 8.07
C SER A 148 -6.64 14.90 9.02
N LEU A 149 -6.57 16.15 8.56
CA LEU A 149 -7.02 17.32 9.34
C LEU A 149 -8.51 17.21 9.66
N LYS A 150 -9.36 16.83 8.69
CA LYS A 150 -10.80 16.60 8.93
C LYS A 150 -11.06 15.55 10.00
N ALA A 151 -10.26 14.47 10.02
CA ALA A 151 -10.42 13.40 11.02
C ALA A 151 -10.02 13.85 12.44
N THR A 152 -9.11 14.83 12.54
CA THR A 152 -8.59 15.32 13.84
C THR A 152 -9.48 16.40 14.44
N VAL A 153 -10.20 17.12 13.60
CA VAL A 153 -11.06 18.25 13.99
C VAL A 153 -12.47 17.73 14.27
N GLY A 154 -12.99 17.96 15.47
CA GLY A 154 -14.34 17.55 15.86
C GLY A 154 -15.42 18.19 14.98
N GLN A 155 -16.60 17.52 14.90
CA GLN A 155 -17.71 17.86 13.99
C GLN A 155 -18.13 19.36 14.05
N GLY A 156 -18.05 19.99 15.22
CA GLY A 156 -18.42 21.39 15.39
C GLY A 156 -17.48 22.34 14.64
N LEU A 157 -16.19 22.05 14.62
CA LEU A 157 -15.19 22.86 13.90
C LEU A 157 -15.21 22.58 12.39
N ILE A 158 -15.58 21.36 11.99
CA ILE A 158 -15.79 20.99 10.58
C ILE A 158 -16.88 21.86 9.96
N ASN A 159 -17.97 22.13 10.67
CA ASN A 159 -19.06 22.95 10.17
C ASN A 159 -18.64 24.40 9.93
N VAL A 160 -17.76 24.96 10.75
CA VAL A 160 -17.20 26.31 10.56
C VAL A 160 -16.18 26.36 9.42
N LEU A 161 -15.39 25.30 9.26
CA LEU A 161 -14.36 25.21 8.22
C LEU A 161 -14.89 24.62 6.89
N SER A 162 -16.12 24.12 6.86
CA SER A 162 -16.72 23.44 5.71
C SER A 162 -16.62 24.26 4.40
N PRO A 163 -16.89 25.58 4.37
CA PRO A 163 -16.74 26.37 3.15
C PRO A 163 -15.29 26.40 2.65
N VAL A 164 -14.32 26.56 3.57
CA VAL A 164 -12.88 26.58 3.23
C VAL A 164 -12.43 25.22 2.71
N ILE A 165 -12.86 24.14 3.38
CA ILE A 165 -12.58 22.78 2.97
C ILE A 165 -13.13 22.49 1.58
N HIS A 166 -14.34 22.97 1.27
CA HIS A 166 -14.96 22.80 -0.03
C HIS A 166 -14.18 23.51 -1.14
N VAL A 167 -13.77 24.75 -0.91
CA VAL A 167 -12.93 25.52 -1.84
C VAL A 167 -11.60 24.83 -2.10
N VAL A 168 -10.91 24.38 -1.04
CA VAL A 168 -9.63 23.67 -1.18
C VAL A 168 -9.80 22.36 -1.95
N ASN A 169 -10.82 21.57 -1.66
CA ASN A 169 -11.08 20.33 -2.39
C ASN A 169 -11.39 20.58 -3.87
N THR A 170 -12.13 21.65 -4.17
CA THR A 170 -12.41 22.06 -5.56
C THR A 170 -11.12 22.46 -6.27
N LEU A 171 -10.26 23.22 -5.60
CA LEU A 171 -8.97 23.65 -6.14
C LEU A 171 -8.06 22.46 -6.42
N ILE A 172 -7.96 21.54 -5.47
CA ILE A 172 -7.20 20.28 -5.62
C ILE A 172 -7.73 19.47 -6.80
N GLY A 173 -9.05 19.34 -6.94
CA GLY A 173 -9.67 18.64 -8.07
C GLY A 173 -9.32 19.26 -9.42
N LYS A 174 -9.35 20.59 -9.52
CA LYS A 174 -8.94 21.32 -10.74
C LYS A 174 -7.45 21.15 -11.05
N LEU A 175 -6.59 21.20 -10.03
CA LEU A 175 -5.15 21.00 -10.19
C LEU A 175 -4.82 19.56 -10.63
N MET A 176 -5.53 18.57 -10.09
CA MET A 176 -5.39 17.17 -10.54
C MET A 176 -5.84 16.98 -11.98
N SER A 177 -6.95 17.59 -12.37
CA SER A 177 -7.43 17.56 -13.76
C SER A 177 -6.43 18.19 -14.72
N LEU A 178 -5.86 19.34 -14.34
CA LEU A 178 -4.83 20.02 -15.13
C LEU A 178 -3.54 19.19 -15.26
N ALA A 179 -3.10 18.57 -14.16
CA ALA A 179 -1.93 17.69 -14.18
C ALA A 179 -2.14 16.46 -15.08
N ASN A 180 -3.34 15.87 -15.05
CA ASN A 180 -3.68 14.75 -15.94
C ASN A 180 -3.78 15.17 -17.41
N ALA A 181 -4.33 16.35 -17.70
CA ALA A 181 -4.38 16.91 -19.06
C ALA A 181 -2.99 17.21 -19.59
N PHE A 182 -2.10 17.77 -18.76
CA PHE A 182 -0.71 18.02 -19.12
C PHE A 182 0.05 16.73 -19.41
N ARG A 183 -0.17 15.71 -18.59
CA ARG A 183 0.43 14.38 -18.80
C ARG A 183 -0.05 13.76 -20.12
N ALA A 184 -1.36 13.79 -20.39
CA ALA A 184 -1.89 13.30 -21.65
C ALA A 184 -1.33 14.06 -22.87
N PHE A 185 -1.08 15.35 -22.75
CA PHE A 185 -0.45 16.14 -23.78
C PHE A 185 1.02 15.74 -24.02
N THR A 186 1.79 15.50 -22.95
CA THR A 186 3.19 15.07 -23.06
C THR A 186 3.36 13.64 -23.56
N GLU A 187 2.33 12.80 -23.47
CA GLU A 187 2.33 11.43 -24.04
C GLU A 187 1.96 11.42 -25.54
N LEU A 188 1.48 12.56 -26.09
CA LEU A 188 1.08 12.72 -27.51
C LEU A 188 2.15 13.40 -28.36
N VAL A 189 3.21 13.91 -27.75
CA VAL A 189 4.35 14.57 -28.39
C VAL A 189 5.60 13.75 -28.25
#